data_9bab534bae9204c54cd97253cf6af689
#
_entry.id   9bab534bae9204c54cd97253cf6af689
#
_cell.length_a   1.000
_cell.length_b   1.000
_cell.length_c   1.000
_cell.angle_alpha   90.00
_cell.angle_beta   90.00
_cell.angle_gamma   90.00
#
_symmetry.space_group_name_H-M   'P 1'
#
loop_
_entity.id
_entity.type
_entity.pdbx_description
1 polymer ?
#
loop_
_entity_poly.entity_id
_entity_poly.type
_entity_poly.pdbx_seq_one_letter_code
_entity_poly.pdbx_strand_id
1 'polypeptide(L)'
;MINKCPRARSCSTCKSRAYFLTQLKICNIVAAVEAEFNSLEAKVEQFVRLCERLRAENSELRQQLAAAQKDAKALHEKIDGAKSRLEGLLSKLPG
;
A
#
# COMPACT_ATOMS: atom_id res chain seq x y z
N MET A 1 -11.08 -61.51 19.54
CA MET A 1 -11.12 -60.92 19.27
C MET A 1 -11.39 -60.31 18.89
N ILE A 2 -11.46 -60.27 18.76
CA ILE A 2 -11.60 -59.46 18.38
C ILE A 2 -12.25 -58.96 18.03
N ASN A 3 -12.67 -58.89 17.94
CA ASN A 3 -13.24 -58.32 17.46
C ASN A 3 -13.93 -57.92 17.53
N LYS A 4 -14.33 -58.23 17.99
CA LYS A 4 -14.98 -57.73 17.79
C LYS A 4 -14.89 -56.82 17.73
N CYS A 5 -15.13 -56.87 18.75
CA CYS A 5 -14.56 -55.77 18.36
C CYS A 5 -13.94 -55.85 17.11
N PRO A 6 -13.59 -56.90 16.61
CA PRO A 6 -13.17 -56.84 15.27
C PRO A 6 -14.13 -56.11 14.43
N ARG A 7 -15.37 -56.27 14.67
CA ARG A 7 -16.34 -55.55 13.93
C ARG A 7 -16.32 -54.09 14.29
N ALA A 8 -16.35 -53.81 15.54
CA ALA A 8 -16.25 -52.45 15.98
C ALA A 8 -14.90 -51.85 15.59
N ARG A 9 -13.89 -52.64 15.66
CA ARG A 9 -12.58 -52.24 15.24
C ARG A 9 -12.52 -52.03 13.76
N SER A 10 -13.08 -52.94 12.98
CA SER A 10 -13.12 -52.80 11.55
C SER A 10 -13.88 -51.55 11.18
N CYS A 11 -15.02 -51.33 11.80
CA CYS A 11 -15.78 -50.12 11.55
C CYS A 11 -15.02 -48.88 11.97
N SER A 12 -14.40 -48.93 13.12
CA SER A 12 -13.57 -47.83 13.58
C SER A 12 -12.40 -47.60 12.67
N THR A 13 -11.77 -48.70 12.25
CA THR A 13 -10.63 -48.58 11.35
C THR A 13 -11.07 -48.05 10.00
N CYS A 14 -12.18 -48.56 9.49
CA CYS A 14 -12.72 -48.06 8.23
C CYS A 14 -13.11 -46.60 8.34
N LYS A 15 -13.78 -46.22 9.41
CA LYS A 15 -14.10 -44.84 9.66
C LYS A 15 -12.84 -43.99 9.84
N SER A 16 -11.89 -44.55 10.58
CA SER A 16 -10.64 -43.87 10.80
C SER A 16 -9.89 -43.62 9.50
N ARG A 17 -9.90 -44.60 8.62
CA ARG A 17 -9.24 -44.50 7.35
C ARG A 17 -9.95 -43.49 6.44
N ALA A 18 -11.26 -43.62 6.34
CA ALA A 18 -12.03 -42.67 5.57
C ALA A 18 -11.90 -41.26 6.15
N TYR A 19 -11.92 -41.18 7.46
CA TYR A 19 -11.73 -39.94 8.17
C TYR A 19 -10.36 -39.35 7.88
N PHE A 20 -9.35 -40.19 7.92
CA PHE A 20 -7.99 -39.79 7.66
C PHE A 20 -7.82 -39.26 6.24
N LEU A 21 -8.40 -39.92 5.25
CA LEU A 21 -8.37 -39.46 3.87
C LEU A 21 -9.13 -38.17 3.71
N THR A 22 -10.28 -38.04 4.35
CA THR A 22 -11.05 -36.81 4.36
C THR A 22 -10.28 -35.68 5.05
N GLN A 23 -9.64 -36.00 6.16
CA GLN A 23 -8.82 -35.06 6.89
C GLN A 23 -7.63 -34.56 6.03
N LEU A 24 -7.00 -35.48 5.30
CA LEU A 24 -5.92 -35.13 4.39
C LEU A 24 -6.40 -34.19 3.31
N LYS A 25 -7.56 -34.43 2.72
CA LYS A 25 -8.14 -33.56 1.72
C LYS A 25 -8.47 -32.19 2.30
N ILE A 26 -9.10 -32.21 3.47
CA ILE A 26 -9.42 -30.94 4.17
C ILE A 26 -8.13 -30.20 4.51
N CYS A 27 -7.12 -30.89 5.00
CA CYS A 27 -5.83 -30.26 5.31
C CYS A 27 -5.18 -29.67 4.07
N ASN A 28 -5.25 -30.35 2.94
CA ASN A 28 -4.70 -29.84 1.70
C ASN A 28 -5.46 -28.61 1.22
N ILE A 29 -6.79 -28.63 1.31
CA ILE A 29 -7.61 -27.49 0.93
C ILE A 29 -7.33 -26.32 1.86
N VAL A 30 -7.27 -26.58 3.16
CA VAL A 30 -7.00 -25.54 4.16
C VAL A 30 -5.60 -24.96 3.94
N ALA A 31 -4.61 -25.79 3.66
CA ALA A 31 -3.26 -25.31 3.38
C ALA A 31 -3.22 -24.42 2.14
N ALA A 32 -3.94 -24.82 1.09
CA ALA A 32 -4.02 -24.01 -0.13
C ALA A 32 -4.70 -22.68 0.14
N VAL A 33 -5.79 -22.69 0.90
CA VAL A 33 -6.51 -21.49 1.28
C VAL A 33 -5.63 -20.60 2.15
N GLU A 34 -4.92 -21.17 3.12
CA GLU A 34 -4.01 -20.41 3.97
C GLU A 34 -2.89 -19.76 3.16
N ALA A 35 -2.35 -20.48 2.18
CA ALA A 35 -1.32 -19.93 1.31
C ALA A 35 -1.87 -18.74 0.50
N GLU A 36 -3.10 -18.87 0.02
CA GLU A 36 -3.76 -17.76 -0.71
C GLU A 36 -4.03 -16.59 0.21
N PHE A 37 -4.51 -16.85 1.43
CA PHE A 37 -4.73 -15.78 2.41
C PHE A 37 -3.44 -15.07 2.79
N ASN A 38 -2.36 -15.83 2.99
CA ASN A 38 -1.06 -15.24 3.31
C ASN A 38 -0.55 -14.38 2.14
N SER A 39 -0.76 -14.84 0.92
CA SER A 39 -0.39 -14.08 -0.26
C SER A 39 -1.21 -12.79 -0.36
N LEU A 40 -2.51 -12.89 -0.10
CA LEU A 40 -3.40 -11.74 -0.11
C LEU A 40 -3.02 -10.75 0.99
N GLU A 41 -2.73 -11.25 2.19
CA GLU A 41 -2.29 -10.43 3.31
C GLU A 41 -1.02 -9.65 2.95
N ALA A 42 -0.05 -10.32 2.36
CA ALA A 42 1.19 -9.68 1.92
C ALA A 42 0.92 -8.57 0.90
N LYS A 43 0.00 -8.81 -0.03
CA LYS A 43 -0.39 -7.80 -1.02
C LYS A 43 -1.09 -6.62 -0.38
N VAL A 44 -1.98 -6.89 0.57
CA VAL A 44 -2.67 -5.83 1.31
C VAL A 44 -1.67 -4.97 2.07
N GLU A 45 -0.69 -5.60 2.72
CA GLU A 45 0.37 -4.86 3.41
C GLU A 45 1.17 -3.99 2.45
N GLN A 46 1.48 -4.51 1.27
CA GLN A 46 2.16 -3.74 0.24
C GLN A 46 1.33 -2.53 -0.19
N PHE A 47 0.04 -2.72 -0.36
CA PHE A 47 -0.87 -1.63 -0.71
C PHE A 47 -0.92 -0.57 0.38
N VAL A 48 -1.00 -1.00 1.64
CA VAL A 48 -1.01 -0.06 2.77
C VAL A 48 0.28 0.77 2.76
N ARG A 49 1.42 0.11 2.64
CA ARG A 49 2.71 0.81 2.57
C ARG A 49 2.79 1.77 1.39
N LEU A 50 2.26 1.34 0.25
CA LEU A 50 2.23 2.19 -0.93
C LEU A 50 1.34 3.41 -0.71
N CYS A 51 0.16 3.22 -0.12
CA CYS A 51 -0.74 4.32 0.20
C CYS A 51 -0.10 5.32 1.17
N GLU A 52 0.57 4.82 2.20
CA GLU A 52 1.27 5.67 3.15
C GLU A 52 2.37 6.48 2.47
N ARG A 53 3.16 5.82 1.63
CA ARG A 53 4.21 6.50 0.88
C ARG A 53 3.63 7.56 -0.05
N LEU A 54 2.58 7.23 -0.79
CA LEU A 54 1.95 8.17 -1.70
C LEU A 54 1.37 9.37 -0.96
N ARG A 55 0.80 9.14 0.22
CA ARG A 55 0.30 10.25 1.05
C ARG A 55 1.44 11.16 1.51
N ALA A 56 2.55 10.56 1.93
CA ALA A 56 3.71 11.33 2.35
C ALA A 56 4.29 12.12 1.18
N GLU A 57 4.45 11.47 0.03
CA GLU A 57 4.95 12.14 -1.18
C GLU A 57 4.01 13.25 -1.63
N ASN A 58 2.70 13.01 -1.55
CA ASN A 58 1.72 14.01 -1.92
C ASN A 58 1.80 15.22 -1.00
N SER A 59 1.93 14.99 0.30
CA SER A 59 2.09 16.06 1.27
C SER A 59 3.37 16.86 1.01
N GLU A 60 4.46 16.17 0.76
CA GLU A 60 5.73 16.82 0.46
C GLU A 60 5.66 17.63 -0.83
N LEU A 61 5.08 17.05 -1.88
CA LEU A 61 4.93 17.76 -3.15
C LEU A 61 4.08 19.02 -3.00
N ARG A 62 3.03 18.95 -2.19
CA ARG A 62 2.21 20.13 -1.91
C ARG A 62 3.01 21.22 -1.19
N GLN A 63 3.86 20.82 -0.25
CA GLN A 63 4.74 21.77 0.45
C GLN A 63 5.75 22.38 -0.51
N GLN A 64 6.37 21.57 -1.36
CA GLN A 64 7.31 22.04 -2.37
C GLN A 64 6.63 22.99 -3.34
N LEU A 65 5.42 22.66 -3.76
CA LEU A 65 4.66 23.53 -4.66
C LEU A 65 4.35 24.86 -4.00
N ALA A 66 3.91 24.84 -2.76
CA ALA A 66 3.62 26.08 -2.03
C ALA A 66 4.87 26.95 -1.88
N ALA A 67 6.01 26.33 -1.56
CA ALA A 67 7.28 27.04 -1.46
C ALA A 67 7.71 27.62 -2.81
N ALA A 68 7.59 26.83 -3.87
CA ALA A 68 7.95 27.30 -5.22
C ALA A 68 7.05 28.45 -5.66
N GLN A 69 5.76 28.40 -5.37
CA GLN A 69 4.83 29.47 -5.67
C GLN A 69 5.17 30.75 -4.90
N LYS A 70 5.55 30.60 -3.64
CA LYS A 70 5.98 31.74 -2.82
C LYS A 70 7.24 32.35 -3.36
N ASP A 71 8.22 31.53 -3.75
CA ASP A 71 9.47 32.05 -4.33
C ASP A 71 9.22 32.75 -5.67
N ALA A 72 8.38 32.14 -6.51
CA ALA A 72 8.01 32.72 -7.79
C ALA A 72 7.34 34.06 -7.59
N LYS A 73 6.44 34.20 -6.62
CA LYS A 73 5.78 35.44 -6.30
C LYS A 73 6.78 36.49 -5.82
N ALA A 74 7.69 36.09 -4.92
CA ALA A 74 8.72 36.99 -4.41
C ALA A 74 9.62 37.51 -5.53
N LEU A 75 10.03 36.63 -6.45
CA LEU A 75 10.83 37.00 -7.60
C LEU A 75 10.06 37.95 -8.53
N HIS A 76 8.81 37.69 -8.74
CA HIS A 76 7.95 38.50 -9.57
C HIS A 76 7.83 39.92 -8.99
N GLU A 77 7.63 40.02 -7.69
CA GLU A 77 7.60 41.29 -6.99
C GLU A 77 8.92 42.08 -7.11
N LYS A 78 10.04 41.37 -7.02
CA LYS A 78 11.35 41.99 -7.20
C LYS A 78 11.55 42.51 -8.63
N ILE A 79 11.12 41.73 -9.61
CA ILE A 79 11.19 42.14 -11.02
C ILE A 79 10.31 43.35 -11.25
N ASP A 80 9.10 43.36 -10.73
CA ASP A 80 8.19 44.49 -10.85
C ASP A 80 8.76 45.73 -10.16
N GLY A 81 9.37 45.56 -8.99
CA GLY A 81 10.03 46.64 -8.29
C GLY A 81 11.21 47.23 -9.08
N ALA A 82 12.04 46.35 -9.65
CA ALA A 82 13.17 46.77 -10.47
C ALA A 82 12.68 47.48 -11.73
N LYS A 83 11.64 46.93 -12.34
CA LYS A 83 11.03 47.54 -13.52
C LYS A 83 10.51 48.93 -13.22
N SER A 84 9.80 49.13 -12.13
CA SER A 84 9.29 50.41 -11.70
C SER A 84 10.42 51.42 -11.45
N ARG A 85 11.51 50.98 -10.82
CA ARG A 85 12.67 51.87 -10.60
C ARG A 85 13.32 52.29 -11.90
N LEU A 86 13.46 51.34 -12.84
CA LEU A 86 14.02 51.64 -14.15
C LEU A 86 13.14 52.64 -14.91
N GLU A 87 11.84 52.44 -14.89
CA GLU A 87 10.89 53.34 -15.52
C GLU A 87 10.96 54.74 -14.90
N GLY A 88 11.08 54.81 -13.56
CA GLY A 88 11.24 56.05 -12.86
C GLY A 88 12.52 56.76 -13.24
N LEU A 89 13.62 56.04 -13.36
CA LEU A 89 14.90 56.61 -13.80
C LEU A 89 14.84 57.10 -15.25
N LEU A 90 14.22 56.30 -16.11
CA LEU A 90 14.06 56.65 -17.51
C LEU A 90 13.24 57.92 -17.68
N SER A 91 12.21 58.11 -16.87
CA SER A 91 11.39 59.30 -16.92
C SER A 91 12.11 60.52 -16.39
N LYS A 92 13.16 60.35 -15.59
CA LYS A 92 13.96 61.44 -15.06
C LYS A 92 15.11 61.86 -15.99
N LEU A 93 15.41 61.04 -16.99
CA LEU A 93 16.47 61.35 -17.92
C LEU A 93 16.05 62.52 -18.81
N PRO A 94 16.93 63.53 -18.98
CA PRO A 94 16.62 64.62 -19.85
C PRO A 94 16.70 64.18 -21.32
N GLY A 95 15.79 64.53 -22.09
CA GLY A 95 15.76 64.19 -23.49
C GLY A 95 14.56 63.44 -23.93
#